data_5f98bda60685e584745aefe2f2acd025
#
_entry.id   5f98bda60685e584745aefe2f2acd025
#
_cell.length_a   1.000
_cell.length_b   1.000
_cell.length_c   1.000
_cell.angle_alpha   90.00
_cell.angle_beta   90.00
_cell.angle_gamma   90.00
#
_symmetry.space_group_name_H-M   'P 1'
#
loop_
_entity.id
_entity.type
_entity.pdbx_description
1 polymer ?
#
loop_
_entity_poly.entity_id
_entity_poly.type
_entity_poly.pdbx_seq_one_letter_code
_entity_poly.pdbx_strand_id
1 'polypeptide(L)'
;RIRRADPSRATSVLQEVYRAPVRPELITERLTQIRASGVVVAGRLSPAQTQRHWRTVVEAGVDLMVIRGSFVSAEHVSGSVEPLNLKRFIYELDVPVVVGGVTTYTAALHLMRTGAAGVLVGQGGGASSSVRQVLGLHMPMATAVADVAGARRDYLDESGGRYVHVIADGSVGNSGDVVKAIACGADAVMLGAALARAEEAPGGGYHWGAEA
;
A
#
# COMPACT_ATOMS: atom_id res chain seq x y z
N ARG A 1 -4.74 18.68 15.36
CA ARG A 1 -3.88 18.69 16.55
C ARG A 1 -2.42 18.54 16.10
N ILE A 2 -2.02 17.50 15.40
CA ILE A 2 -0.63 17.20 14.99
C ILE A 2 0.00 18.39 14.26
N ARG A 3 -0.66 18.92 13.21
CA ARG A 3 -0.18 20.08 12.43
C ARG A 3 0.10 21.34 13.26
N ARG A 4 -0.63 21.53 14.36
CA ARG A 4 -0.51 22.70 15.24
C ARG A 4 0.39 22.45 16.46
N ALA A 5 0.95 21.26 16.58
CA ALA A 5 1.86 20.94 17.67
C ALA A 5 3.22 21.61 17.45
N ASP A 6 3.89 21.94 18.54
CA ASP A 6 5.29 22.31 18.51
C ASP A 6 6.11 21.15 17.93
N PRO A 7 7.07 21.39 17.03
CA PRO A 7 7.89 20.33 16.43
C PRO A 7 8.54 19.39 17.44
N SER A 8 8.97 19.91 18.60
CA SER A 8 9.55 19.09 19.67
C SER A 8 8.55 18.14 20.35
N ARG A 9 7.25 18.43 20.24
CA ARG A 9 6.15 17.66 20.82
C ARG A 9 5.33 16.86 19.76
N ALA A 10 5.62 17.06 18.50
CA ALA A 10 4.83 16.48 17.41
C ALA A 10 4.69 14.96 17.53
N THR A 11 5.79 14.26 17.83
CA THR A 11 5.80 12.79 18.02
C THR A 11 4.90 12.37 19.19
N SER A 12 4.99 13.05 20.33
CA SER A 12 4.16 12.72 21.51
C SER A 12 2.67 12.95 21.25
N VAL A 13 2.33 14.04 20.56
CA VAL A 13 0.95 14.32 20.15
C VAL A 13 0.43 13.29 19.16
N LEU A 14 1.28 12.84 18.23
CA LEU A 14 0.95 11.82 17.26
C LEU A 14 0.68 10.48 17.97
N GLN A 15 1.54 10.06 18.88
CA GLN A 15 1.37 8.86 19.68
C GLN A 15 0.09 8.91 20.54
N GLU A 16 -0.22 10.07 21.15
CA GLU A 16 -1.47 10.26 21.90
C GLU A 16 -2.71 10.08 21.02
N VAL A 17 -2.71 10.65 19.81
CA VAL A 17 -3.82 10.54 18.86
C VAL A 17 -3.99 9.08 18.39
N TYR A 18 -2.90 8.37 18.12
CA TYR A 18 -2.93 6.99 17.63
C TYR A 18 -3.13 5.92 18.73
N ARG A 19 -3.19 6.31 20.01
CA ARG A 19 -3.61 5.40 21.10
C ARG A 19 -5.08 5.01 21.03
N ALA A 20 -5.91 5.83 20.40
CA ALA A 20 -7.32 5.53 20.24
C ALA A 20 -7.48 4.24 19.40
N PRO A 21 -8.30 3.28 19.84
CA PRO A 21 -8.54 2.07 19.07
C PRO A 21 -9.22 2.38 17.75
N VAL A 22 -8.90 1.58 16.73
CA VAL A 22 -9.61 1.66 15.45
C VAL A 22 -11.07 1.26 15.65
N ARG A 23 -11.98 2.11 15.22
CA ARG A 23 -13.43 1.88 15.31
C ARG A 23 -13.98 1.48 13.95
N PRO A 24 -14.56 0.28 13.81
CA PRO A 24 -15.09 -0.22 12.54
C PRO A 24 -16.10 0.72 11.88
N GLU A 25 -16.93 1.39 12.69
CA GLU A 25 -17.95 2.33 12.22
C GLU A 25 -17.34 3.50 11.45
N LEU A 26 -16.16 3.98 11.88
CA LEU A 26 -15.45 5.04 11.19
C LEU A 26 -14.83 4.58 9.86
N ILE A 27 -14.44 3.32 9.76
CA ILE A 27 -13.98 2.73 8.50
C ILE A 27 -15.13 2.77 7.49
N THR A 28 -16.29 2.23 7.86
CA THR A 28 -17.50 2.22 7.03
C THR A 28 -17.91 3.63 6.63
N GLU A 29 -17.97 4.55 7.58
CA GLU A 29 -18.35 5.95 7.32
C GLU A 29 -17.43 6.61 6.29
N ARG A 30 -16.10 6.45 6.41
CA ARG A 30 -15.14 7.07 5.48
C ARG A 30 -15.20 6.44 4.10
N LEU A 31 -15.31 5.13 4.01
CA LEU A 31 -15.44 4.45 2.71
C LEU A 31 -16.74 4.84 2.00
N THR A 32 -17.85 4.96 2.74
CA THR A 32 -19.14 5.45 2.20
C THR A 32 -19.03 6.89 1.70
N GLN A 33 -18.36 7.78 2.43
CA GLN A 33 -18.11 9.16 2.01
C GLN A 33 -17.31 9.23 0.70
N ILE A 34 -16.26 8.41 0.58
CA ILE A 34 -15.46 8.34 -0.66
C ILE A 34 -16.33 7.83 -1.81
N ARG A 35 -17.12 6.79 -1.60
CA ARG A 35 -18.04 6.24 -2.61
C ARG A 35 -19.05 7.27 -3.10
N ALA A 36 -19.57 8.10 -2.20
CA ALA A 36 -20.52 9.15 -2.55
C ALA A 36 -19.97 10.19 -3.54
N SER A 37 -18.65 10.30 -3.68
CA SER A 37 -18.01 11.17 -4.68
C SER A 37 -17.93 10.56 -6.08
N GLY A 38 -18.40 9.32 -6.28
CA GLY A 38 -18.46 8.66 -7.59
C GLY A 38 -17.12 8.10 -8.10
N VAL A 39 -16.12 7.98 -7.23
CA VAL A 39 -14.80 7.40 -7.58
C VAL A 39 -14.69 5.92 -7.20
N VAL A 40 -13.71 5.22 -7.80
CA VAL A 40 -13.33 3.87 -7.39
C VAL A 40 -12.80 3.90 -5.95
N VAL A 41 -13.35 3.05 -5.10
CA VAL A 41 -13.05 3.02 -3.67
C VAL A 41 -12.07 1.89 -3.35
N ALA A 42 -10.90 2.24 -2.85
CA ALA A 42 -9.92 1.28 -2.36
C ALA A 42 -9.80 1.33 -0.83
N GLY A 43 -9.96 0.17 -0.19
CA GLY A 43 -9.72 0.02 1.25
C GLY A 43 -8.31 -0.49 1.53
N ARG A 44 -7.48 0.30 2.24
CA ARG A 44 -6.12 -0.09 2.60
C ARG A 44 -6.03 -0.55 4.05
N LEU A 45 -5.43 -1.73 4.26
CA LEU A 45 -5.09 -2.26 5.59
C LEU A 45 -3.59 -2.64 5.63
N SER A 46 -3.00 -2.56 6.82
CA SER A 46 -1.70 -3.19 7.05
C SER A 46 -1.88 -4.71 7.19
N PRO A 47 -0.85 -5.54 6.99
CA PRO A 47 -0.96 -6.98 7.19
C PRO A 47 -1.54 -7.38 8.54
N ALA A 48 -1.13 -6.70 9.63
CA ALA A 48 -1.62 -6.96 10.98
C ALA A 48 -3.10 -6.56 11.18
N GLN A 49 -3.57 -5.53 10.49
CA GLN A 49 -4.96 -5.07 10.59
C GLN A 49 -5.90 -5.82 9.65
N THR A 50 -5.37 -6.50 8.63
CA THR A 50 -6.18 -7.22 7.66
C THR A 50 -7.05 -8.26 8.34
N GLN A 51 -6.51 -9.13 9.18
CA GLN A 51 -7.28 -10.17 9.87
C GLN A 51 -8.44 -9.62 10.71
N ARG A 52 -8.30 -8.41 11.26
CA ARG A 52 -9.28 -7.79 12.16
C ARG A 52 -10.37 -7.04 11.43
N HIS A 53 -10.04 -6.38 10.33
CA HIS A 53 -10.92 -5.36 9.74
C HIS A 53 -11.31 -5.61 8.28
N TRP A 54 -10.82 -6.68 7.64
CA TRP A 54 -11.12 -6.92 6.23
C TRP A 54 -12.62 -7.02 5.93
N ARG A 55 -13.39 -7.67 6.83
CA ARG A 55 -14.84 -7.80 6.66
C ARG A 55 -15.52 -6.43 6.64
N THR A 56 -15.21 -5.59 7.61
CA THR A 56 -15.73 -4.22 7.68
C THR A 56 -15.42 -3.42 6.40
N VAL A 57 -14.21 -3.59 5.85
CA VAL A 57 -13.79 -2.93 4.61
C VAL A 57 -14.58 -3.45 3.41
N VAL A 58 -14.71 -4.77 3.28
CA VAL A 58 -15.45 -5.40 2.16
C VAL A 58 -16.94 -5.09 2.25
N GLU A 59 -17.55 -5.21 3.45
CA GLU A 59 -18.97 -4.90 3.69
C GLU A 59 -19.30 -3.42 3.45
N ALA A 60 -18.34 -2.51 3.62
CA ALA A 60 -18.48 -1.10 3.23
C ALA A 60 -18.53 -0.89 1.71
N GLY A 61 -18.34 -1.95 0.92
CA GLY A 61 -18.53 -1.96 -0.53
C GLY A 61 -17.34 -1.39 -1.30
N VAL A 62 -16.11 -1.71 -0.91
CA VAL A 62 -14.91 -1.31 -1.68
C VAL A 62 -14.84 -2.04 -3.03
N ASP A 63 -14.28 -1.36 -4.02
CA ASP A 63 -14.03 -1.93 -5.35
C ASP A 63 -12.67 -2.63 -5.42
N LEU A 64 -11.78 -2.29 -4.48
CA LEU A 64 -10.41 -2.80 -4.43
C LEU A 64 -9.94 -2.89 -2.98
N MET A 65 -9.33 -4.01 -2.61
CA MET A 65 -8.67 -4.15 -1.32
C MET A 65 -7.15 -4.06 -1.47
N VAL A 66 -6.50 -3.29 -0.59
CA VAL A 66 -5.06 -3.09 -0.60
C VAL A 66 -4.45 -3.57 0.71
N ILE A 67 -3.55 -4.55 0.64
CA ILE A 67 -2.74 -4.99 1.79
C ILE A 67 -1.34 -4.41 1.61
N ARG A 68 -1.02 -3.39 2.40
CA ARG A 68 0.25 -2.69 2.28
C ARG A 68 1.00 -2.63 3.59
N GLY A 69 2.22 -3.13 3.58
CA GLY A 69 3.21 -2.99 4.64
C GLY A 69 4.53 -2.47 4.10
N SER A 70 5.49 -2.19 4.97
CA SER A 70 6.87 -1.90 4.55
C SER A 70 7.48 -3.10 3.83
N PHE A 71 7.09 -4.30 4.28
CA PHE A 71 7.39 -5.58 3.65
C PHE A 71 6.15 -6.45 3.70
N VAL A 72 5.83 -7.11 2.61
CA VAL A 72 4.78 -8.13 2.54
C VAL A 72 5.36 -9.37 1.89
N SER A 73 5.19 -10.51 2.55
CA SER A 73 5.62 -11.81 2.06
C SER A 73 4.40 -12.73 1.93
N ALA A 74 4.43 -13.60 0.92
CA ALA A 74 3.47 -14.70 0.81
C ALA A 74 3.69 -15.77 1.90
N GLU A 75 4.92 -15.87 2.39
CA GLU A 75 5.36 -16.80 3.43
C GLU A 75 5.67 -16.01 4.70
N HIS A 76 4.64 -15.73 5.50
CA HIS A 76 4.79 -15.06 6.78
C HIS A 76 4.93 -16.08 7.90
N VAL A 77 5.91 -15.88 8.78
CA VAL A 77 6.10 -16.69 9.99
C VAL A 77 5.90 -15.82 11.22
N SER A 78 5.07 -16.25 12.16
CA SER A 78 4.83 -15.58 13.42
C SER A 78 4.80 -16.58 14.57
N GLY A 79 5.44 -16.24 15.69
CA GLY A 79 5.38 -17.04 16.92
C GLY A 79 4.22 -16.69 17.85
N SER A 80 3.48 -15.62 17.57
CA SER A 80 2.45 -15.08 18.47
C SER A 80 1.03 -15.04 17.91
N VAL A 81 0.90 -15.05 16.59
CA VAL A 81 -0.41 -14.98 15.91
C VAL A 81 -0.35 -15.88 14.69
N GLU A 82 -1.44 -16.59 14.40
CA GLU A 82 -1.55 -17.34 13.15
C GLU A 82 -1.40 -16.39 11.96
N PRO A 83 -0.43 -16.61 11.07
CA PRO A 83 -0.21 -15.73 9.93
C PRO A 83 -1.37 -15.83 8.94
N LEU A 84 -1.71 -14.71 8.31
CA LEU A 84 -2.69 -14.69 7.23
C LEU A 84 -2.17 -15.52 6.05
N ASN A 85 -2.88 -16.59 5.71
CA ASN A 85 -2.62 -17.30 4.47
C ASN A 85 -3.14 -16.45 3.29
N LEU A 86 -2.25 -15.70 2.68
CA LEU A 86 -2.59 -14.71 1.67
C LEU A 86 -3.27 -15.34 0.43
N LYS A 87 -2.81 -16.52 0.00
CA LYS A 87 -3.39 -17.22 -1.15
C LYS A 87 -4.84 -17.63 -0.89
N ARG A 88 -5.10 -18.24 0.28
CA ARG A 88 -6.45 -18.63 0.67
C ARG A 88 -7.34 -17.40 0.84
N PHE A 89 -6.83 -16.38 1.50
CA PHE A 89 -7.55 -15.13 1.73
C PHE A 89 -7.98 -14.45 0.42
N ILE A 90 -7.08 -14.34 -0.56
CA ILE A 90 -7.39 -13.74 -1.86
C ILE A 90 -8.41 -14.58 -2.62
N TYR A 91 -8.30 -15.91 -2.54
CA TYR A 91 -9.22 -16.82 -3.21
C TYR A 91 -10.66 -16.75 -2.65
N GLU A 92 -10.81 -16.49 -1.35
CA GLU A 92 -12.10 -16.41 -0.67
C GLU A 92 -12.78 -15.04 -0.84
N LEU A 93 -12.10 -14.04 -1.42
CA LEU A 93 -12.66 -12.68 -1.61
C LEU A 93 -13.20 -12.49 -3.03
N ASP A 94 -14.38 -11.87 -3.11
CA ASP A 94 -14.97 -11.44 -4.39
C ASP A 94 -14.40 -10.10 -4.87
N VAL A 95 -13.56 -9.44 -4.07
CA VAL A 95 -12.95 -8.14 -4.37
C VAL A 95 -11.49 -8.34 -4.78
N PRO A 96 -11.00 -7.72 -5.87
CA PRO A 96 -9.61 -7.81 -6.25
C PRO A 96 -8.69 -7.27 -5.16
N VAL A 97 -7.56 -7.97 -4.93
CA VAL A 97 -6.61 -7.62 -3.88
C VAL A 97 -5.28 -7.20 -4.48
N VAL A 98 -4.79 -6.02 -4.10
CA VAL A 98 -3.44 -5.53 -4.38
C VAL A 98 -2.59 -5.68 -3.13
N VAL A 99 -1.36 -6.20 -3.29
CA VAL A 99 -0.47 -6.49 -2.16
C VAL A 99 0.92 -5.86 -2.36
N GLY A 100 1.57 -5.46 -1.27
CA GLY A 100 2.95 -4.92 -1.29
C GLY A 100 3.31 -4.17 0.00
N GLY A 101 4.58 -3.66 0.18
CA GLY A 101 5.54 -3.40 -0.90
C GLY A 101 6.54 -4.53 -1.15
N VAL A 102 6.90 -4.62 -2.37
CA VAL A 102 7.98 -5.48 -2.86
C VAL A 102 8.94 -4.69 -3.73
N THR A 103 10.17 -5.19 -3.89
CA THR A 103 11.19 -4.52 -4.68
C THR A 103 12.01 -5.48 -5.54
N THR A 104 11.81 -6.78 -5.41
CA THR A 104 12.60 -7.80 -6.10
C THR A 104 11.72 -8.71 -6.96
N TYR A 105 12.28 -9.22 -8.02
CA TYR A 105 11.67 -10.21 -8.90
C TYR A 105 11.07 -11.39 -8.12
N THR A 106 11.85 -12.03 -7.26
CA THR A 106 11.42 -13.24 -6.54
C THR A 106 10.24 -12.96 -5.60
N ALA A 107 10.31 -11.88 -4.81
CA ALA A 107 9.23 -11.52 -3.90
C ALA A 107 7.94 -11.17 -4.65
N ALA A 108 8.05 -10.45 -5.78
CA ALA A 108 6.92 -10.12 -6.62
C ALA A 108 6.27 -11.36 -7.23
N LEU A 109 7.07 -12.29 -7.78
CA LEU A 109 6.58 -13.54 -8.34
C LEU A 109 5.82 -14.38 -7.31
N HIS A 110 6.32 -14.46 -6.08
CA HIS A 110 5.62 -15.15 -4.99
C HIS A 110 4.26 -14.49 -4.67
N LEU A 111 4.18 -13.16 -4.63
CA LEU A 111 2.90 -12.48 -4.41
C LEU A 111 1.94 -12.66 -5.60
N MET A 112 2.42 -12.63 -6.84
CA MET A 112 1.59 -12.89 -8.02
C MET A 112 0.97 -14.30 -7.97
N ARG A 113 1.74 -15.30 -7.54
CA ARG A 113 1.29 -16.69 -7.36
C ARG A 113 0.25 -16.88 -6.26
N THR A 114 0.07 -15.90 -5.34
CA THR A 114 -1.03 -15.93 -4.37
C THR A 114 -2.39 -15.61 -4.97
N GLY A 115 -2.41 -15.11 -6.19
CA GLY A 115 -3.64 -14.68 -6.85
C GLY A 115 -3.90 -13.19 -6.79
N ALA A 116 -2.94 -12.38 -6.34
CA ALA A 116 -3.06 -10.92 -6.31
C ALA A 116 -3.43 -10.35 -7.68
N ALA A 117 -4.31 -9.35 -7.69
CA ALA A 117 -4.66 -8.59 -8.89
C ALA A 117 -3.59 -7.56 -9.27
N GLY A 118 -2.80 -7.13 -8.29
CA GLY A 118 -1.69 -6.22 -8.49
C GLY A 118 -0.68 -6.28 -7.35
N VAL A 119 0.52 -5.79 -7.62
CA VAL A 119 1.59 -5.65 -6.64
C VAL A 119 2.05 -4.21 -6.51
N LEU A 120 2.21 -3.73 -5.27
CA LEU A 120 2.79 -2.44 -4.96
C LEU A 120 4.30 -2.56 -4.91
N VAL A 121 4.98 -1.77 -5.73
CA VAL A 121 6.44 -1.81 -5.86
C VAL A 121 7.04 -0.61 -5.16
N GLY A 122 7.88 -0.86 -4.17
CA GLY A 122 8.63 0.17 -3.46
C GLY A 122 8.84 -0.13 -1.99
N GLN A 123 9.97 0.31 -1.48
CA GLN A 123 10.35 0.27 -0.07
C GLN A 123 11.14 1.52 0.28
N GLY A 124 10.76 2.18 1.37
CA GLY A 124 11.49 3.31 1.91
C GLY A 124 11.51 4.58 1.02
N GLY A 125 10.82 4.57 -0.11
CA GLY A 125 10.81 5.68 -1.07
C GLY A 125 9.75 6.75 -0.82
N GLY A 126 8.81 6.52 0.08
CA GLY A 126 7.79 7.51 0.43
C GLY A 126 8.35 8.64 1.29
N ALA A 127 7.86 9.87 1.08
CA ALA A 127 8.31 11.04 1.84
C ALA A 127 8.07 10.93 3.36
N SER A 128 7.09 10.15 3.77
CA SER A 128 6.76 9.88 5.19
C SER A 128 7.39 8.60 5.74
N SER A 129 8.11 7.82 4.90
CA SER A 129 8.72 6.57 5.34
C SER A 129 10.06 6.79 6.05
N SER A 130 10.22 6.20 7.21
CA SER A 130 11.49 6.19 7.97
C SER A 130 12.37 4.97 7.67
N VAL A 131 11.88 4.00 6.91
CA VAL A 131 12.57 2.71 6.63
C VAL A 131 13.97 2.92 6.07
N ARG A 132 14.14 3.84 5.10
CA ARG A 132 15.44 4.16 4.52
C ARG A 132 16.41 4.74 5.55
N GLN A 133 15.93 5.62 6.41
CA GLN A 133 16.78 6.32 7.39
C GLN A 133 17.13 5.44 8.59
N VAL A 134 16.19 4.63 9.04
CA VAL A 134 16.33 3.82 10.27
C VAL A 134 16.94 2.47 9.98
N LEU A 135 16.50 1.79 8.91
CA LEU A 135 16.94 0.43 8.57
C LEU A 135 17.98 0.38 7.44
N GLY A 136 18.26 1.51 6.78
CA GLY A 136 19.17 1.54 5.63
C GLY A 136 18.62 0.85 4.39
N LEU A 137 17.35 0.45 4.39
CA LEU A 137 16.74 -0.32 3.31
C LEU A 137 16.06 0.61 2.30
N HIS A 138 16.54 0.56 1.07
CA HIS A 138 15.98 1.30 -0.05
C HIS A 138 16.39 0.65 -1.38
N MET A 139 15.43 0.59 -2.31
CA MET A 139 15.69 0.20 -3.70
C MET A 139 15.31 1.37 -4.61
N PRO A 140 16.15 1.76 -5.57
CA PRO A 140 15.77 2.74 -6.58
C PRO A 140 14.53 2.29 -7.36
N MET A 141 13.53 3.17 -7.47
CA MET A 141 12.22 2.82 -8.00
C MET A 141 12.28 2.27 -9.44
N ALA A 142 13.09 2.86 -10.30
CA ALA A 142 13.24 2.41 -11.68
C ALA A 142 13.72 0.95 -11.76
N THR A 143 14.72 0.60 -10.94
CA THR A 143 15.25 -0.77 -10.84
C THR A 143 14.19 -1.73 -10.30
N ALA A 144 13.53 -1.37 -9.20
CA ALA A 144 12.49 -2.21 -8.59
C ALA A 144 11.32 -2.47 -9.55
N VAL A 145 10.85 -1.44 -10.26
CA VAL A 145 9.76 -1.58 -11.24
C VAL A 145 10.18 -2.47 -12.40
N ALA A 146 11.39 -2.30 -12.94
CA ALA A 146 11.89 -3.13 -14.03
C ALA A 146 12.00 -4.61 -13.63
N ASP A 147 12.52 -4.90 -12.43
CA ASP A 147 12.60 -6.25 -11.87
C ASP A 147 11.21 -6.90 -11.73
N VAL A 148 10.27 -6.17 -11.13
CA VAL A 148 8.91 -6.67 -10.90
C VAL A 148 8.13 -6.81 -12.22
N ALA A 149 8.35 -5.93 -13.18
CA ALA A 149 7.79 -6.06 -14.54
C ALA A 149 8.36 -7.29 -15.27
N GLY A 150 9.62 -7.66 -14.98
CA GLY A 150 10.19 -8.94 -15.40
C GLY A 150 9.43 -10.12 -14.81
N ALA A 151 9.23 -10.14 -13.50
CA ALA A 151 8.47 -11.17 -12.82
C ALA A 151 7.03 -11.31 -13.35
N ARG A 152 6.37 -10.17 -13.68
CA ARG A 152 5.04 -10.19 -14.30
C ARG A 152 5.03 -10.87 -15.65
N ARG A 153 6.04 -10.65 -16.52
CA ARG A 153 6.12 -11.31 -17.82
C ARG A 153 6.21 -12.82 -17.67
N ASP A 154 7.09 -13.27 -16.79
CA ASP A 154 7.28 -14.71 -16.58
C ASP A 154 6.05 -15.34 -15.91
N TYR A 155 5.38 -14.62 -14.99
CA TYR A 155 4.12 -15.07 -14.40
C TYR A 155 2.97 -15.12 -15.42
N LEU A 156 2.91 -14.19 -16.37
CA LEU A 156 1.92 -14.20 -17.45
C LEU A 156 2.03 -15.49 -18.27
N ASP A 157 3.26 -15.88 -18.61
CA ASP A 157 3.54 -17.12 -19.34
C ASP A 157 3.24 -18.36 -18.46
N GLU A 158 3.71 -18.38 -17.21
CA GLU A 158 3.48 -19.46 -16.25
C GLU A 158 1.99 -19.72 -15.99
N SER A 159 1.20 -18.66 -15.90
CA SER A 159 -0.22 -18.73 -15.53
C SER A 159 -1.18 -18.91 -16.70
N GLY A 160 -0.68 -18.98 -17.92
CA GLY A 160 -1.51 -19.06 -19.12
C GLY A 160 -2.27 -17.76 -19.43
N GLY A 161 -1.68 -16.61 -19.13
CA GLY A 161 -2.21 -15.31 -19.53
C GLY A 161 -2.80 -14.45 -18.41
N ARG A 162 -2.62 -14.80 -17.15
CA ARG A 162 -3.10 -13.98 -16.04
C ARG A 162 -2.25 -12.73 -15.85
N TYR A 163 -2.83 -11.58 -16.12
CA TYR A 163 -2.16 -10.30 -15.94
C TYR A 163 -2.24 -9.83 -14.48
N VAL A 164 -1.10 -9.38 -13.93
CA VAL A 164 -0.99 -8.78 -12.60
C VAL A 164 -0.46 -7.36 -12.74
N HIS A 165 -1.19 -6.39 -12.20
CA HIS A 165 -0.81 -4.98 -12.31
C HIS A 165 0.42 -4.66 -11.44
N VAL A 166 1.34 -3.89 -12.00
CA VAL A 166 2.54 -3.37 -11.32
C VAL A 166 2.31 -1.91 -10.99
N ILE A 167 2.26 -1.56 -9.70
CA ILE A 167 1.94 -0.21 -9.24
C ILE A 167 3.15 0.35 -8.50
N ALA A 168 3.78 1.41 -9.02
CA ALA A 168 4.90 2.06 -8.36
C ALA A 168 4.41 2.85 -7.13
N ASP A 169 4.89 2.49 -5.92
CA ASP A 169 4.48 3.07 -4.64
C ASP A 169 5.66 3.72 -3.93
N GLY A 170 5.74 5.03 -4.01
CA GLY A 170 6.77 5.87 -3.42
C GLY A 170 7.75 6.45 -4.43
N SER A 171 8.54 7.43 -3.99
CA SER A 171 9.52 8.16 -4.83
C SER A 171 8.92 8.84 -6.07
N VAL A 172 7.62 9.14 -6.06
CA VAL A 172 6.92 9.85 -7.13
C VAL A 172 6.60 11.26 -6.64
N GLY A 173 7.47 12.21 -6.99
CA GLY A 173 7.37 13.59 -6.53
C GLY A 173 6.95 14.58 -7.62
N ASN A 174 7.10 14.21 -8.89
CA ASN A 174 6.81 15.05 -10.05
C ASN A 174 6.38 14.20 -11.26
N SER A 175 5.96 14.85 -12.34
CA SER A 175 5.49 14.18 -13.55
C SER A 175 6.57 13.34 -14.25
N GLY A 176 7.84 13.74 -14.18
CA GLY A 176 8.95 12.96 -14.71
C GLY A 176 9.15 11.62 -14.02
N ASP A 177 8.87 11.55 -12.72
CA ASP A 177 8.92 10.29 -11.97
C ASP A 177 7.76 9.37 -12.38
N VAL A 178 6.59 9.91 -12.67
CA VAL A 178 5.44 9.15 -13.21
C VAL A 178 5.81 8.52 -14.53
N VAL A 179 6.28 9.33 -15.48
CA VAL A 179 6.68 8.86 -16.83
C VAL A 179 7.77 7.80 -16.74
N LYS A 180 8.76 8.01 -15.89
CA LYS A 180 9.85 7.06 -15.65
C LYS A 180 9.34 5.71 -15.12
N ALA A 181 8.44 5.72 -14.14
CA ALA A 181 7.85 4.51 -13.59
C ALA A 181 7.09 3.71 -14.67
N ILE A 182 6.26 4.39 -15.47
CA ILE A 182 5.52 3.75 -16.57
C ILE A 182 6.49 3.20 -17.63
N ALA A 183 7.50 3.97 -18.01
CA ALA A 183 8.53 3.53 -18.99
C ALA A 183 9.32 2.30 -18.50
N CYS A 184 9.51 2.14 -17.18
CA CYS A 184 10.14 0.97 -16.58
C CYS A 184 9.20 -0.24 -16.47
N GLY A 185 7.92 -0.09 -16.79
CA GLY A 185 6.95 -1.20 -16.84
C GLY A 185 5.87 -1.18 -15.75
N ALA A 186 5.70 -0.08 -15.00
CA ALA A 186 4.54 0.08 -14.14
C ALA A 186 3.27 0.37 -14.96
N ASP A 187 2.13 -0.13 -14.50
CA ASP A 187 0.81 0.16 -15.07
C ASP A 187 0.20 1.41 -14.44
N ALA A 188 0.58 1.69 -13.19
CA ALA A 188 0.09 2.83 -12.43
C ALA A 188 1.13 3.31 -11.42
N VAL A 189 0.89 4.51 -10.85
CA VAL A 189 1.69 5.07 -9.76
C VAL A 189 0.78 5.46 -8.58
N MET A 190 1.27 5.24 -7.37
CA MET A 190 0.61 5.70 -6.16
C MET A 190 1.15 7.06 -5.75
N LEU A 191 0.29 8.06 -5.76
CA LEU A 191 0.62 9.43 -5.37
C LEU A 191 0.26 9.66 -3.90
N GLY A 192 1.21 10.20 -3.14
CA GLY A 192 1.02 10.59 -1.74
C GLY A 192 1.39 12.05 -1.51
N ALA A 193 2.67 12.34 -1.40
CA ALA A 193 3.18 13.67 -1.09
C ALA A 193 2.78 14.75 -2.11
N ALA A 194 2.62 14.41 -3.38
CA ALA A 194 2.16 15.35 -4.40
C ALA A 194 0.73 15.83 -4.11
N LEU A 195 -0.17 14.91 -3.75
CA LEU A 195 -1.55 15.23 -3.37
C LEU A 195 -1.63 15.93 -2.00
N ALA A 196 -0.76 15.58 -1.07
CA ALA A 196 -0.74 16.21 0.25
C ALA A 196 -0.38 17.72 0.19
N ARG A 197 0.25 18.18 -0.90
CA ARG A 197 0.58 19.58 -1.15
C ARG A 197 -0.54 20.38 -1.80
N ALA A 198 -1.60 19.74 -2.28
CA ALA A 198 -2.74 20.42 -2.86
C ALA A 198 -3.45 21.30 -1.81
N GLU A 199 -4.04 22.40 -2.23
CA GLU A 199 -4.76 23.32 -1.34
C GLU A 199 -5.95 22.65 -0.68
N GLU A 200 -6.60 21.75 -1.39
CA GLU A 200 -7.76 20.95 -0.93
C GLU A 200 -7.38 19.87 0.07
N ALA A 201 -6.08 19.52 0.18
CA ALA A 201 -5.64 18.47 1.09
C ALA A 201 -5.84 18.89 2.54
N PRO A 202 -6.51 18.05 3.37
CA PRO A 202 -6.88 18.42 4.75
C PRO A 202 -5.66 18.64 5.66
N GLY A 203 -4.50 18.10 5.29
CA GLY A 203 -3.24 18.27 6.00
C GLY A 203 -2.56 19.62 5.79
N GLY A 204 -2.96 20.40 4.78
CA GLY A 204 -2.33 21.69 4.44
C GLY A 204 -0.84 21.56 4.18
N GLY A 205 -0.42 20.58 3.41
CA GLY A 205 0.97 20.27 3.08
C GLY A 205 1.67 19.29 4.05
N TYR A 206 1.09 19.03 5.20
CA TYR A 206 1.64 18.03 6.14
C TYR A 206 1.22 16.62 5.73
N HIS A 207 2.17 15.70 5.76
CA HIS A 207 1.97 14.31 5.38
C HIS A 207 2.80 13.39 6.29
N TRP A 208 2.17 12.33 6.81
CA TRP A 208 2.83 11.33 7.62
C TRP A 208 2.29 9.93 7.27
N GLY A 209 3.10 8.90 7.53
CA GLY A 209 2.75 7.50 7.30
C GLY A 209 1.97 6.88 8.45
N ALA A 210 1.48 5.67 8.21
CA ALA A 210 0.79 4.87 9.21
C ALA A 210 1.75 4.22 10.23
N GLU A 211 3.04 4.31 9.98
CA GLU A 211 4.11 3.81 10.86
C GLU A 211 4.56 4.87 11.90
N ALA A 212 3.92 6.01 11.94
CA ALA A 212 4.29 7.12 12.83
C ALA A 212 3.82 6.89 14.27
#